data_6f3fe7a3a0cee118b03286f931e81c2f
#
_entry.id   6f3fe7a3a0cee118b03286f931e81c2f
#
_cell.length_a   1.000
_cell.length_b   1.000
_cell.length_c   1.000
_cell.angle_alpha   90.00
_cell.angle_beta   90.00
_cell.angle_gamma   90.00
#
_symmetry.space_group_name_H-M   'P 1'
#
loop_
_entity.id
_entity.type
_entity.pdbx_description
1 polymer ?
#
loop_
_entity_poly.entity_id
_entity_poly.type
_entity_poly.pdbx_seq_one_letter_code
_entity_poly.pdbx_strand_id
1 'polypeptide(L)'
;KLLISSMAAFVAQSALAEEPTIMAAETVVVTATRLATPLKTTLAHTTLIDQDDIRRSGAHDIATLLRQEAGLEMTQDGGIGQRSSLFMRGTNSSHALVLIDGVPINSATAGGAALDQIMLDQVDRVEIARGNLSSLYGSQAIGGVVQIFTKAGQTTPGGSIHAGLGEYRTSK
;
A
#
# COMPACT_ATOMS: atom_id res chain seq x y z
N LYS A 1 53.10 -60.62 21.97
CA LYS A 1 51.72 -60.27 22.32
C LYS A 1 51.43 -58.93 21.67
N LEU A 2 50.78 -59.02 20.50
CA LEU A 2 50.36 -57.86 19.72
C LEU A 2 49.06 -57.29 20.29
N LEU A 3 49.04 -56.03 20.60
CA LEU A 3 47.82 -55.27 20.86
C LEU A 3 47.54 -54.46 19.61
N ILE A 4 46.51 -54.84 18.87
CA ILE A 4 45.97 -54.11 17.72
C ILE A 4 45.05 -53.06 18.26
N SER A 5 45.45 -51.80 18.15
CA SER A 5 44.64 -50.63 18.46
C SER A 5 43.80 -50.28 17.23
N SER A 6 42.50 -50.55 17.33
CA SER A 6 41.51 -50.17 16.31
C SER A 6 41.14 -48.71 16.44
N MET A 7 41.59 -47.88 15.51
CA MET A 7 41.26 -46.45 15.43
C MET A 7 39.98 -46.33 14.58
N ALA A 8 38.85 -46.16 15.25
CA ALA A 8 37.58 -45.87 14.61
C ALA A 8 37.58 -44.47 14.01
N ALA A 9 37.59 -44.35 12.69
CA ALA A 9 37.42 -43.09 11.98
C ALA A 9 35.96 -42.64 12.06
N PHE A 10 35.70 -41.60 12.79
CA PHE A 10 34.42 -40.93 12.88
C PHE A 10 34.29 -39.99 11.67
N VAL A 11 33.57 -40.46 10.63
CA VAL A 11 33.21 -39.62 9.48
C VAL A 11 32.10 -38.67 9.92
N ALA A 12 32.47 -37.39 10.16
CA ALA A 12 31.50 -36.34 10.34
C ALA A 12 30.84 -36.03 8.98
N GLN A 13 29.62 -36.50 8.78
CA GLN A 13 28.75 -36.11 7.70
C GLN A 13 28.23 -34.70 8.01
N SER A 14 28.84 -33.69 7.36
CA SER A 14 28.27 -32.35 7.32
C SER A 14 26.97 -32.38 6.53
N ALA A 15 25.84 -32.39 7.23
CA ALA A 15 24.55 -32.13 6.65
C ALA A 15 24.57 -30.69 6.12
N LEU A 16 24.65 -30.52 4.80
CA LEU A 16 24.33 -29.26 4.14
C LEU A 16 22.85 -29.02 4.42
N ALA A 17 22.57 -28.18 5.40
CA ALA A 17 21.24 -27.62 5.57
C ALA A 17 21.01 -26.73 4.35
N GLU A 18 20.16 -27.17 3.44
CA GLU A 18 19.58 -26.31 2.42
C GLU A 18 18.85 -25.17 3.15
N GLU A 19 19.41 -23.96 3.09
CA GLU A 19 18.70 -22.78 3.56
C GLU A 19 17.35 -22.71 2.82
N PRO A 20 16.23 -22.58 3.54
CA PRO A 20 14.95 -22.41 2.88
C PRO A 20 15.03 -21.15 2.02
N THR A 21 15.02 -21.32 0.71
CA THR A 21 14.83 -20.21 -0.22
C THR A 21 13.51 -19.56 0.13
N ILE A 22 13.55 -18.45 0.84
CA ILE A 22 12.38 -17.61 1.09
C ILE A 22 11.98 -17.12 -0.29
N MET A 23 11.03 -17.81 -0.91
CA MET A 23 10.37 -17.31 -2.12
C MET A 23 9.75 -15.98 -1.71
N ALA A 24 10.35 -14.87 -2.18
CA ALA A 24 9.77 -13.56 -1.98
C ALA A 24 8.32 -13.63 -2.46
N ALA A 25 7.38 -13.38 -1.55
CA ALA A 25 5.97 -13.42 -1.88
C ALA A 25 5.74 -12.48 -3.06
N GLU A 26 5.21 -13.00 -4.16
CA GLU A 26 4.97 -12.21 -5.35
C GLU A 26 3.95 -11.12 -5.02
N THR A 27 4.33 -9.88 -5.25
CA THR A 27 3.47 -8.72 -5.00
C THR A 27 2.29 -8.75 -5.96
N VAL A 28 1.10 -8.89 -5.42
CA VAL A 28 -0.15 -8.99 -6.19
C VAL A 28 -0.95 -7.71 -6.03
N VAL A 29 -1.47 -7.18 -7.14
CA VAL A 29 -2.36 -6.01 -7.20
C VAL A 29 -3.71 -6.40 -7.80
N VAL A 30 -4.76 -5.71 -7.40
CA VAL A 30 -6.14 -5.98 -7.84
C VAL A 30 -6.69 -4.85 -8.70
N THR A 31 -6.29 -3.61 -8.43
CA THR A 31 -6.90 -2.40 -9.01
C THR A 31 -6.80 -2.33 -10.52
N ALA A 32 -5.69 -2.76 -11.11
CA ALA A 32 -5.48 -2.62 -12.54
C ALA A 32 -6.39 -3.50 -13.41
N THR A 33 -6.83 -4.65 -12.90
CA THR A 33 -7.57 -5.66 -13.68
C THR A 33 -8.85 -6.14 -13.01
N ARG A 34 -9.15 -5.70 -11.79
CA ARG A 34 -10.17 -6.25 -10.88
C ARG A 34 -9.97 -7.72 -10.50
N LEU A 35 -8.83 -8.28 -10.86
CA LEU A 35 -8.40 -9.64 -10.49
C LEU A 35 -7.06 -9.55 -9.81
N ALA A 36 -6.80 -10.48 -8.90
CA ALA A 36 -5.50 -10.61 -8.26
C ALA A 36 -4.45 -10.97 -9.33
N THR A 37 -3.59 -10.02 -9.68
CA THR A 37 -2.60 -10.16 -10.74
C THR A 37 -1.23 -9.73 -10.22
N PRO A 38 -0.15 -10.46 -10.54
CA PRO A 38 1.19 -10.04 -10.19
C PRO A 38 1.51 -8.64 -10.71
N LEU A 39 2.06 -7.78 -9.85
CA LEU A 39 2.42 -6.41 -10.22
C LEU A 39 3.31 -6.36 -11.46
N LYS A 40 4.25 -7.30 -11.57
CA LYS A 40 5.20 -7.39 -12.70
C LYS A 40 4.55 -7.67 -14.05
N THR A 41 3.38 -8.31 -14.06
CA THR A 41 2.65 -8.68 -15.30
C THR A 41 1.52 -7.70 -15.62
N THR A 42 1.29 -6.71 -14.75
CA THR A 42 0.25 -5.71 -14.95
C THR A 42 0.67 -4.71 -16.03
N LEU A 43 -0.15 -4.58 -17.07
CA LEU A 43 0.12 -3.64 -18.19
C LEU A 43 -0.10 -2.18 -17.82
N ALA A 44 -0.98 -1.90 -16.85
CA ALA A 44 -1.20 -0.54 -16.35
C ALA A 44 -0.02 -0.11 -15.47
N HIS A 45 0.34 1.17 -15.54
CA HIS A 45 1.34 1.75 -14.64
C HIS A 45 0.80 1.78 -13.21
N THR A 46 1.07 0.73 -12.45
CA THR A 46 0.55 0.53 -11.10
C THR A 46 1.67 0.70 -10.08
N THR A 47 1.40 1.47 -9.02
CA THR A 47 2.22 1.58 -7.83
C THR A 47 1.48 0.92 -6.68
N LEU A 48 2.19 0.15 -5.89
CA LEU A 48 1.74 -0.36 -4.60
C LEU A 48 2.52 0.37 -3.51
N ILE A 49 1.80 0.89 -2.53
CA ILE A 49 2.35 1.48 -1.30
C ILE A 49 1.90 0.56 -0.17
N ASP A 50 2.83 -0.17 0.40
CA ASP A 50 2.57 -1.09 1.49
C ASP A 50 2.68 -0.42 2.87
N GLN A 51 2.47 -1.18 3.94
CA GLN A 51 2.58 -0.71 5.33
C GLN A 51 3.96 -0.16 5.67
N ASP A 52 5.02 -0.75 5.10
CA ASP A 52 6.39 -0.31 5.35
C ASP A 52 6.67 1.01 4.64
N ASP A 53 6.16 1.17 3.42
CA ASP A 53 6.21 2.43 2.67
C ASP A 53 5.44 3.53 3.39
N ILE A 54 4.23 3.24 3.88
CA ILE A 54 3.44 4.19 4.66
C ILE A 54 4.21 4.66 5.89
N ARG A 55 4.81 3.74 6.65
CA ARG A 55 5.62 4.09 7.84
C ARG A 55 6.85 4.92 7.49
N ARG A 56 7.54 4.58 6.41
CA ARG A 56 8.75 5.29 5.96
C ARG A 56 8.47 6.67 5.39
N SER A 57 7.28 6.88 4.83
CA SER A 57 6.89 8.15 4.22
C SER A 57 6.82 9.31 5.22
N GLY A 58 6.59 9.01 6.51
CA GLY A 58 6.34 10.02 7.53
C GLY A 58 5.05 10.82 7.32
N ALA A 59 4.17 10.38 6.41
CA ALA A 59 2.92 11.04 6.13
C ALA A 59 1.97 10.95 7.34
N HIS A 60 1.26 12.04 7.62
CA HIS A 60 0.30 12.10 8.72
C HIS A 60 -1.12 11.74 8.26
N ASP A 61 -1.42 11.93 6.99
CA ASP A 61 -2.71 11.66 6.37
C ASP A 61 -2.53 11.09 4.96
N ILE A 62 -3.61 10.56 4.40
CA ILE A 62 -3.61 9.94 3.07
C ILE A 62 -3.30 10.95 1.97
N ALA A 63 -3.71 12.23 2.12
CA ALA A 63 -3.45 13.26 1.13
C ALA A 63 -1.94 13.58 1.05
N THR A 64 -1.27 13.65 2.20
CA THR A 64 0.20 13.81 2.28
C THR A 64 0.93 12.62 1.67
N LEU A 65 0.47 11.40 1.93
CA LEU A 65 1.03 10.19 1.33
C LEU A 65 0.91 10.22 -0.20
N LEU A 66 -0.28 10.48 -0.73
CA LEU A 66 -0.54 10.50 -2.17
C LEU A 66 0.20 11.64 -2.88
N ARG A 67 0.45 12.78 -2.21
CA ARG A 67 1.23 13.90 -2.77
C ARG A 67 2.68 13.53 -3.07
N GLN A 68 3.23 12.54 -2.37
CA GLN A 68 4.60 12.07 -2.60
C GLN A 68 4.72 11.20 -3.86
N GLU A 69 3.58 10.78 -4.43
CA GLU A 69 3.54 9.87 -5.57
C GLU A 69 3.60 10.61 -6.91
N ALA A 70 4.45 10.15 -7.80
CA ALA A 70 4.62 10.74 -9.12
C ALA A 70 3.33 10.67 -9.95
N GLY A 71 2.95 11.80 -10.56
CA GLY A 71 1.76 11.92 -11.41
C GLY A 71 0.46 12.05 -10.65
N LEU A 72 0.52 12.26 -9.33
CA LEU A 72 -0.59 12.67 -8.49
C LEU A 72 -0.36 14.11 -8.01
N GLU A 73 -1.38 14.92 -8.10
CA GLU A 73 -1.40 16.28 -7.55
C GLU A 73 -2.55 16.38 -6.54
N MET A 74 -2.23 16.92 -5.38
CA MET A 74 -3.20 17.13 -4.32
C MET A 74 -3.33 18.60 -4.03
N THR A 75 -4.53 19.14 -4.12
CA THR A 75 -4.86 20.45 -3.55
C THR A 75 -5.62 20.27 -2.25
N GLN A 76 -5.41 21.19 -1.32
CA GLN A 76 -6.08 21.20 -0.02
C GLN A 76 -6.46 22.64 0.33
N ASP A 77 -7.71 22.84 0.71
CA ASP A 77 -8.28 24.17 0.95
C ASP A 77 -7.98 24.68 2.37
N GLY A 78 -6.96 24.16 3.03
CA GLY A 78 -6.59 24.55 4.40
C GLY A 78 -5.67 23.55 5.09
N GLY A 79 -5.74 23.48 6.43
CA GLY A 79 -4.95 22.57 7.25
C GLY A 79 -5.45 21.12 7.23
N ILE A 80 -4.94 20.31 8.15
CA ILE A 80 -5.30 18.90 8.31
C ILE A 80 -6.81 18.78 8.53
N GLY A 81 -7.46 17.82 7.84
CA GLY A 81 -8.89 17.59 7.90
C GLY A 81 -9.74 18.53 7.04
N GLN A 82 -9.11 19.42 6.26
CA GLN A 82 -9.81 20.24 5.29
C GLN A 82 -9.95 19.51 3.94
N ARG A 83 -10.94 19.94 3.17
CA ARG A 83 -11.25 19.35 1.87
C ARG A 83 -10.02 19.24 1.00
N SER A 84 -9.78 18.06 0.46
CA SER A 84 -8.70 17.79 -0.47
C SER A 84 -9.25 17.32 -1.81
N SER A 85 -8.55 17.63 -2.89
CA SER A 85 -8.88 17.20 -4.24
C SER A 85 -7.68 16.52 -4.88
N LEU A 86 -7.92 15.33 -5.44
CA LEU A 86 -6.91 14.55 -6.14
C LEU A 86 -7.00 14.78 -7.64
N PHE A 87 -5.88 15.09 -8.25
CA PHE A 87 -5.72 15.18 -9.70
C PHE A 87 -4.70 14.16 -10.15
N MET A 88 -4.95 13.53 -11.28
CA MET A 88 -4.08 12.50 -11.82
C MET A 88 -3.67 12.84 -13.25
N ARG A 89 -2.36 12.99 -13.50
CA ARG A 89 -1.82 13.31 -14.84
C ARG A 89 -2.49 14.51 -15.51
N GLY A 90 -2.81 15.57 -14.75
CA GLY A 90 -3.45 16.78 -15.27
C GLY A 90 -4.93 16.63 -15.66
N THR A 91 -5.59 15.53 -15.30
CA THR A 91 -7.04 15.39 -15.48
C THR A 91 -7.78 16.11 -14.35
N ASN A 92 -9.09 16.31 -14.52
CA ASN A 92 -9.93 16.87 -13.47
C ASN A 92 -10.04 15.91 -12.27
N SER A 93 -10.27 16.44 -11.08
CA SER A 93 -10.46 15.62 -9.85
C SER A 93 -11.64 14.65 -9.94
N SER A 94 -12.66 14.95 -10.74
CA SER A 94 -13.77 14.03 -11.04
C SER A 94 -13.39 12.82 -11.90
N HIS A 95 -12.19 12.85 -12.50
CA HIS A 95 -11.66 11.77 -13.35
C HIS A 95 -10.61 10.90 -12.64
N ALA A 96 -10.35 11.15 -11.38
CA ALA A 96 -9.54 10.31 -10.50
C ALA A 96 -10.48 9.56 -9.54
N LEU A 97 -10.72 8.29 -9.82
CA LEU A 97 -11.59 7.46 -8.99
C LEU A 97 -10.85 6.99 -7.75
N VAL A 98 -11.46 7.16 -6.60
CA VAL A 98 -10.95 6.64 -5.33
C VAL A 98 -11.91 5.60 -4.78
N LEU A 99 -11.36 4.47 -4.38
CA LEU A 99 -12.07 3.35 -3.81
C LEU A 99 -11.53 3.05 -2.40
N ILE A 100 -12.42 2.67 -1.48
CA ILE A 100 -12.04 2.03 -0.21
C ILE A 100 -12.63 0.61 -0.25
N ASP A 101 -11.78 -0.40 -0.15
CA ASP A 101 -12.15 -1.82 -0.21
C ASP A 101 -13.10 -2.15 -1.39
N GLY A 102 -12.84 -1.51 -2.55
CA GLY A 102 -13.64 -1.67 -3.76
C GLY A 102 -14.88 -0.79 -3.86
N VAL A 103 -15.21 0.00 -2.84
CA VAL A 103 -16.38 0.89 -2.83
C VAL A 103 -15.95 2.32 -3.25
N PRO A 104 -16.55 2.91 -4.29
CA PRO A 104 -16.27 4.29 -4.69
C PRO A 104 -16.67 5.29 -3.60
N ILE A 105 -15.76 6.24 -3.30
CA ILE A 105 -16.01 7.32 -2.33
C ILE A 105 -16.09 8.70 -2.97
N ASN A 106 -16.03 8.76 -4.31
CA ASN A 106 -16.20 10.01 -5.03
C ASN A 106 -17.62 10.55 -4.85
N SER A 107 -17.73 11.82 -4.53
CA SER A 107 -19.03 12.49 -4.42
C SER A 107 -19.69 12.60 -5.77
N ALA A 108 -20.95 12.17 -5.86
CA ALA A 108 -21.75 12.28 -7.10
C ALA A 108 -21.99 13.75 -7.52
N THR A 109 -21.97 14.68 -6.57
CA THR A 109 -22.24 16.12 -6.82
C THR A 109 -20.96 16.93 -6.95
N ALA A 110 -19.93 16.66 -6.13
CA ALA A 110 -18.66 17.39 -6.14
C ALA A 110 -17.59 16.74 -7.02
N GLY A 111 -17.79 15.51 -7.47
CA GLY A 111 -16.88 14.76 -8.35
C GLY A 111 -15.61 14.24 -7.68
N GLY A 112 -15.12 14.89 -6.63
CA GLY A 112 -13.91 14.48 -5.90
C GLY A 112 -14.18 13.52 -4.75
N ALA A 113 -13.14 12.86 -4.26
CA ALA A 113 -13.20 11.97 -3.10
C ALA A 113 -12.91 12.72 -1.79
N ALA A 114 -13.60 12.36 -0.71
CA ALA A 114 -13.36 12.91 0.63
C ALA A 114 -12.19 12.16 1.29
N LEU A 115 -10.96 12.54 0.96
CA LEU A 115 -9.73 11.91 1.46
C LEU A 115 -9.36 12.37 2.89
N ASP A 116 -9.89 13.49 3.32
CA ASP A 116 -9.65 14.11 4.62
C ASP A 116 -10.14 13.27 5.81
N GLN A 117 -11.05 12.33 5.56
CA GLN A 117 -11.63 11.47 6.59
C GLN A 117 -10.92 10.12 6.75
N ILE A 118 -9.91 9.85 5.92
CA ILE A 118 -9.22 8.56 5.92
C ILE A 118 -7.99 8.63 6.81
N MET A 119 -8.02 7.87 7.89
CA MET A 119 -6.89 7.75 8.82
C MET A 119 -5.89 6.71 8.31
N LEU A 120 -4.62 7.07 8.18
CA LEU A 120 -3.55 6.16 7.74
C LEU A 120 -3.40 4.93 8.65
N ASP A 121 -3.74 5.06 9.93
CA ASP A 121 -3.66 3.95 10.88
C ASP A 121 -4.59 2.78 10.50
N GLN A 122 -5.66 3.05 9.74
CA GLN A 122 -6.62 2.04 9.27
C GLN A 122 -6.22 1.44 7.91
N VAL A 123 -5.27 2.06 7.22
CA VAL A 123 -4.87 1.63 5.87
C VAL A 123 -3.89 0.48 5.96
N ASP A 124 -4.16 -0.59 5.21
CA ASP A 124 -3.25 -1.72 5.00
C ASP A 124 -2.28 -1.44 3.86
N ARG A 125 -2.82 -1.07 2.71
CA ARG A 125 -2.03 -0.72 1.52
C ARG A 125 -2.82 0.20 0.60
N VAL A 126 -2.12 0.87 -0.30
CA VAL A 126 -2.72 1.70 -1.35
C VAL A 126 -2.22 1.21 -2.72
N GLU A 127 -3.14 0.97 -3.63
CA GLU A 127 -2.83 0.65 -5.02
C GLU A 127 -3.22 1.84 -5.91
N ILE A 128 -2.29 2.29 -6.75
CA ILE A 128 -2.48 3.42 -7.66
C ILE A 128 -2.29 2.93 -9.08
N ALA A 129 -3.38 2.81 -9.82
CA ALA A 129 -3.35 2.44 -11.24
C ALA A 129 -3.57 3.69 -12.09
N ARG A 130 -2.54 4.09 -12.84
CA ARG A 130 -2.53 5.31 -13.66
C ARG A 130 -2.88 5.02 -15.11
N GLY A 131 -3.75 5.83 -15.66
CA GLY A 131 -4.20 5.73 -17.05
C GLY A 131 -5.69 5.51 -17.17
N ASN A 132 -6.17 5.39 -18.40
CA ASN A 132 -7.60 5.23 -18.64
C ASN A 132 -8.08 3.81 -18.29
N LEU A 133 -8.80 3.72 -17.18
CA LEU A 133 -9.42 2.49 -16.68
C LEU A 133 -10.97 2.57 -16.75
N SER A 134 -11.50 3.47 -17.57
CA SER A 134 -12.94 3.70 -17.68
C SER A 134 -13.72 2.48 -18.17
N SER A 135 -13.10 1.58 -18.92
CA SER A 135 -13.72 0.31 -19.34
C SER A 135 -14.04 -0.63 -18.15
N LEU A 136 -13.28 -0.52 -17.05
CA LEU A 136 -13.45 -1.34 -15.85
C LEU A 136 -14.23 -0.65 -14.75
N TYR A 137 -14.03 0.66 -14.61
CA TYR A 137 -14.47 1.43 -13.45
C TYR A 137 -15.44 2.59 -13.79
N GLY A 138 -15.74 2.78 -15.07
CA GLY A 138 -16.64 3.85 -15.52
C GLY A 138 -15.94 5.18 -15.76
N SER A 139 -16.70 6.21 -16.11
CA SER A 139 -16.20 7.52 -16.59
C SER A 139 -15.35 8.28 -15.58
N GLN A 140 -15.46 7.99 -14.29
CA GLN A 140 -14.65 8.62 -13.25
C GLN A 140 -13.21 8.13 -13.23
N ALA A 141 -12.87 7.04 -13.94
CA ALA A 141 -11.54 6.43 -13.95
C ALA A 141 -10.76 6.74 -15.24
N ILE A 142 -10.96 7.90 -15.85
CA ILE A 142 -10.23 8.32 -17.07
C ILE A 142 -8.77 8.64 -16.75
N GLY A 143 -8.50 9.32 -15.65
CA GLY A 143 -7.14 9.64 -15.18
C GLY A 143 -6.46 8.45 -14.51
N GLY A 144 -7.24 7.63 -13.84
CA GLY A 144 -6.79 6.45 -13.10
C GLY A 144 -7.65 6.14 -11.89
N VAL A 145 -7.18 5.16 -11.12
CA VAL A 145 -7.85 4.66 -9.91
C VAL A 145 -6.86 4.62 -8.76
N VAL A 146 -7.27 5.11 -7.61
CA VAL A 146 -6.60 4.91 -6.32
C VAL A 146 -7.48 4.01 -5.49
N GLN A 147 -6.98 2.85 -5.13
CA GLN A 147 -7.68 1.94 -4.23
C GLN A 147 -6.96 1.82 -2.91
N ILE A 148 -7.68 2.11 -1.85
CA ILE A 148 -7.23 2.05 -0.48
C ILE A 148 -7.81 0.77 0.11
N PHE A 149 -6.94 -0.09 0.63
CA PHE A 149 -7.33 -1.28 1.35
C PHE A 149 -7.20 -1.01 2.84
N THR A 150 -8.25 -1.31 3.58
CA THR A 150 -8.22 -1.19 5.03
C THR A 150 -7.69 -2.46 5.68
N LYS A 151 -7.16 -2.31 6.89
CA LYS A 151 -6.69 -3.45 7.67
C LYS A 151 -7.84 -4.38 7.98
N ALA A 152 -7.69 -5.65 7.62
CA ALA A 152 -8.62 -6.68 8.03
C ALA A 152 -8.59 -6.85 9.55
N GLY A 153 -9.75 -7.08 10.16
CA GLY A 153 -9.82 -7.40 11.59
C GLY A 153 -8.95 -8.62 11.90
N GLN A 154 -8.11 -8.51 12.92
CA GLN A 154 -7.30 -9.64 13.37
C GLN A 154 -8.16 -10.59 14.20
N THR A 155 -8.00 -11.89 13.97
CA THR A 155 -8.65 -12.95 14.77
C THR A 155 -8.10 -13.00 16.19
N THR A 156 -6.89 -12.51 16.42
CA THR A 156 -6.25 -12.45 17.74
C THR A 156 -6.37 -11.02 18.27
N PRO A 157 -6.85 -10.83 19.50
CA PRO A 157 -6.88 -9.53 20.13
C PRO A 157 -5.47 -8.92 20.18
N GLY A 158 -5.30 -7.77 19.58
CA GLY A 158 -4.04 -7.04 19.57
C GLY A 158 -4.31 -5.54 19.68
N GLY A 159 -3.37 -4.79 20.23
CA GLY A 159 -3.43 -3.34 20.31
C GLY A 159 -2.04 -2.75 20.12
N SER A 160 -1.96 -1.54 19.56
CA SER A 160 -0.73 -0.76 19.50
C SER A 160 -0.97 0.59 20.15
N ILE A 161 0.04 1.07 20.88
CA ILE A 161 0.03 2.41 21.47
C ILE A 161 1.17 3.18 20.82
N HIS A 162 0.84 4.33 20.24
CA HIS A 162 1.82 5.24 19.66
C HIS A 162 1.77 6.55 20.44
N ALA A 163 2.92 7.08 20.82
CA ALA A 163 3.05 8.39 21.43
C ALA A 163 4.10 9.20 20.67
N GLY A 164 3.77 10.42 20.32
CA GLY A 164 4.65 11.33 19.60
C GLY A 164 4.62 12.73 20.22
N LEU A 165 5.78 13.39 20.25
CA LEU A 165 5.91 14.79 20.60
C LEU A 165 6.46 15.52 19.38
N GLY A 166 5.81 16.61 19.00
CA GLY A 166 6.21 17.44 17.87
C GLY A 166 6.46 18.89 18.29
N GLU A 167 6.98 19.68 17.38
CA GLU A 167 7.10 21.12 17.55
C GLU A 167 5.71 21.76 17.69
N TYR A 168 5.66 23.00 18.15
CA TYR A 168 4.42 23.76 18.40
C TYR A 168 3.46 23.12 19.41
N ARG A 169 3.97 22.37 20.41
CA ARG A 169 3.18 21.69 21.46
C ARG A 169 2.22 20.63 20.90
N THR A 170 2.56 20.03 19.77
CA THR A 170 1.77 18.92 19.22
C THR A 170 2.10 17.65 19.99
N SER A 171 1.08 16.96 20.50
CA SER A 171 1.17 15.60 21.07
C SER A 171 0.18 14.68 20.36
N LYS A 172 0.62 13.45 20.09
CA LYS A 172 -0.21 12.42 19.48
C LYS A 172 -0.09 11.12 20.26
#